data_2c13d61ea8eb6ba9ae8d160eb316536f
#
_entry.id   2c13d61ea8eb6ba9ae8d160eb316536f
#
_cell.length_a   1.000
_cell.length_b   1.000
_cell.length_c   1.000
_cell.angle_alpha   90.00
_cell.angle_beta   90.00
_cell.angle_gamma   90.00
#
_symmetry.space_group_name_H-M   'P 1'
#
loop_
_entity.id
_entity.type
_entity.pdbx_description
1 polymer ?
#
loop_
_entity_poly.entity_id
_entity_poly.type
_entity_poly.pdbx_seq_one_letter_code
_entity_poly.pdbx_strand_id
1 'polypeptide(L)'
;MKKRFALFRRKLKSVREEKLPGRAVIFSVAAGLLIAAFFTGMIYTKQELYAQEETQKHLAQEVFRFHVLANSDSEKDQNLKLQVRDAVLDYMKEELSEEPEEKQCLKQTVQWARTHTDEIRAIGEKTVAAAGEDQSVNVAVTTCYFPDRTYGDVTFPAGNYQALRVELGSAEGHNWWCVLYPNLCFLDTTNAVVPDKGKKRLKQVLTEEEYSKVTANTKFKIGWYFWK
;
A
#
# COMPACT_ATOMS: atom_id res chain seq x y z
N MET A 1 -62.05 -12.37 32.63
CA MET A 1 -60.64 -11.96 32.55
C MET A 1 -59.72 -12.63 33.59
N LYS A 2 -60.06 -12.79 34.81
CA LYS A 2 -59.25 -13.35 35.92
C LYS A 2 -58.75 -14.81 35.69
N LYS A 3 -59.54 -15.68 35.04
CA LYS A 3 -59.14 -17.09 34.76
C LYS A 3 -58.04 -17.25 33.72
N ARG A 4 -57.98 -16.37 32.74
CA ARG A 4 -56.90 -16.41 31.69
C ARG A 4 -55.54 -15.98 32.26
N PHE A 5 -55.55 -15.03 33.19
CA PHE A 5 -54.30 -14.56 33.83
C PHE A 5 -53.74 -15.60 34.82
N ALA A 6 -54.59 -16.37 35.47
CA ALA A 6 -54.18 -17.47 36.36
C ALA A 6 -53.52 -18.64 35.58
N LEU A 7 -54.07 -18.98 34.41
CA LEU A 7 -53.50 -20.00 33.51
C LEU A 7 -52.14 -19.56 32.93
N PHE A 8 -52.00 -18.30 32.58
CA PHE A 8 -50.73 -17.75 32.08
C PHE A 8 -49.66 -17.73 33.17
N ARG A 9 -50.00 -17.36 34.40
CA ARG A 9 -49.08 -17.44 35.55
C ARG A 9 -48.69 -18.89 35.89
N ARG A 10 -49.62 -19.84 35.75
CA ARG A 10 -49.33 -21.27 35.99
C ARG A 10 -48.38 -21.84 34.93
N LYS A 11 -48.56 -21.43 33.67
CA LYS A 11 -47.68 -21.81 32.55
C LYS A 11 -46.30 -21.19 32.68
N LEU A 12 -46.18 -19.93 33.15
CA LEU A 12 -44.90 -19.29 33.45
C LEU A 12 -44.19 -19.93 34.65
N LYS A 13 -44.94 -20.41 35.63
CA LYS A 13 -44.39 -21.10 36.81
C LYS A 13 -43.87 -22.50 36.45
N SER A 14 -44.57 -23.24 35.59
CA SER A 14 -44.12 -24.55 35.12
C SER A 14 -42.86 -24.49 34.25
N VAL A 15 -42.71 -23.45 33.44
CA VAL A 15 -41.46 -23.21 32.65
C VAL A 15 -40.29 -22.83 33.55
N ARG A 16 -40.58 -22.24 34.74
CA ARG A 16 -39.50 -21.84 35.68
C ARG A 16 -39.01 -23.00 36.57
N GLU A 17 -39.77 -24.10 36.67
CA GLU A 17 -39.41 -25.26 37.50
C GLU A 17 -38.78 -26.42 36.73
N GLU A 18 -38.78 -26.40 35.40
CA GLU A 18 -37.96 -27.30 34.63
C GLU A 18 -36.47 -26.93 34.81
N LYS A 19 -35.79 -27.59 35.75
CA LYS A 19 -34.31 -27.53 35.86
C LYS A 19 -33.77 -28.02 34.53
N LEU A 20 -33.38 -27.09 33.69
CA LEU A 20 -32.58 -27.44 32.52
C LEU A 20 -31.44 -28.34 32.97
N PRO A 21 -31.24 -29.53 32.36
CA PRO A 21 -30.18 -30.42 32.77
C PRO A 21 -28.87 -29.64 32.69
N GLY A 22 -28.03 -29.72 33.73
CA GLY A 22 -26.83 -28.86 33.88
C GLY A 22 -25.94 -28.85 32.62
N ARG A 23 -25.99 -29.93 31.82
CA ARG A 23 -25.34 -30.01 30.49
C ARG A 23 -25.93 -29.01 29.50
N ALA A 24 -27.25 -28.82 29.44
CA ALA A 24 -27.89 -27.88 28.50
C ALA A 24 -27.51 -26.43 28.84
N VAL A 25 -27.39 -26.10 30.12
CA VAL A 25 -26.94 -24.76 30.56
C VAL A 25 -25.47 -24.54 30.12
N ILE A 26 -24.62 -25.52 30.34
CA ILE A 26 -23.21 -25.46 29.95
C ILE A 26 -23.08 -25.29 28.43
N PHE A 27 -23.83 -26.06 27.62
CA PHE A 27 -23.85 -25.93 26.18
C PHE A 27 -24.36 -24.55 25.71
N SER A 28 -25.40 -24.02 26.35
CA SER A 28 -25.94 -22.69 26.01
C SER A 28 -24.94 -21.57 26.31
N VAL A 29 -24.26 -21.64 27.45
CA VAL A 29 -23.21 -20.68 27.82
C VAL A 29 -22.01 -20.81 26.87
N ALA A 30 -21.55 -22.02 26.55
CA ALA A 30 -20.46 -22.24 25.63
C ALA A 30 -20.81 -21.74 24.21
N ALA A 31 -22.00 -22.01 23.72
CA ALA A 31 -22.49 -21.49 22.43
C ALA A 31 -22.55 -19.96 22.43
N GLY A 32 -23.05 -19.35 23.51
CA GLY A 32 -23.08 -17.89 23.67
C GLY A 32 -21.70 -17.26 23.64
N LEU A 33 -20.71 -17.87 24.30
CA LEU A 33 -19.33 -17.41 24.29
C LEU A 33 -18.68 -17.54 22.91
N LEU A 34 -18.95 -18.64 22.19
CA LEU A 34 -18.44 -18.81 20.82
C LEU A 34 -19.03 -17.78 19.86
N ILE A 35 -20.33 -17.50 19.96
CA ILE A 35 -21.00 -16.47 19.16
C ILE A 35 -20.43 -15.09 19.50
N ALA A 36 -20.26 -14.77 20.78
CA ALA A 36 -19.66 -13.51 21.19
C ALA A 36 -18.23 -13.36 20.69
N ALA A 37 -17.40 -14.41 20.80
CA ALA A 37 -16.02 -14.41 20.27
C ALA A 37 -16.00 -14.24 18.74
N PHE A 38 -16.92 -14.87 18.02
CA PHE A 38 -17.05 -14.73 16.57
C PHE A 38 -17.39 -13.29 16.16
N PHE A 39 -18.39 -12.67 16.81
CA PHE A 39 -18.77 -11.29 16.54
C PHE A 39 -17.68 -10.30 16.95
N THR A 40 -17.03 -10.53 18.08
CA THR A 40 -15.89 -9.70 18.51
C THR A 40 -14.74 -9.79 17.51
N GLY A 41 -14.40 -10.99 17.05
CA GLY A 41 -13.39 -11.18 15.99
C GLY A 41 -13.78 -10.47 14.70
N MET A 42 -15.05 -10.56 14.28
CA MET A 42 -15.54 -9.88 13.09
C MET A 42 -15.47 -8.35 13.20
N ILE A 43 -15.77 -7.79 14.36
CA ILE A 43 -15.67 -6.34 14.61
C ILE A 43 -14.21 -5.93 14.57
N TYR A 44 -13.33 -6.72 15.20
CA TYR A 44 -11.90 -6.42 15.24
C TYR A 44 -11.27 -6.43 13.85
N THR A 45 -11.55 -7.46 13.04
CA THR A 45 -11.06 -7.51 11.64
C THR A 45 -11.57 -6.35 10.79
N LYS A 46 -12.82 -5.94 11.01
CA LYS A 46 -13.41 -4.79 10.30
C LYS A 46 -12.75 -3.48 10.69
N GLN A 47 -12.47 -3.26 11.97
CA GLN A 47 -11.75 -2.08 12.46
C GLN A 47 -10.31 -2.01 11.88
N GLU A 48 -9.64 -3.14 11.82
CA GLU A 48 -8.28 -3.21 11.27
C GLU A 48 -8.25 -2.90 9.77
N LEU A 49 -9.22 -3.41 9.01
CA LEU A 49 -9.38 -3.08 7.58
C LEU A 49 -9.64 -1.59 7.35
N TYR A 50 -10.53 -0.98 8.14
CA TYR A 50 -10.78 0.47 8.06
C TYR A 50 -9.54 1.30 8.41
N ALA A 51 -8.81 0.92 9.45
CA ALA A 51 -7.58 1.60 9.84
C ALA A 51 -6.48 1.50 8.77
N GLN A 52 -6.40 0.37 8.05
CA GLN A 52 -5.49 0.19 6.93
C GLN A 52 -5.90 1.05 5.72
N GLU A 53 -7.20 1.12 5.42
CA GLU A 53 -7.74 1.93 4.33
C GLU A 53 -7.51 3.43 4.58
N GLU A 54 -7.75 3.91 5.80
CA GLU A 54 -7.48 5.30 6.18
C GLU A 54 -5.98 5.63 6.09
N THR A 55 -5.12 4.74 6.60
CA THR A 55 -3.67 4.90 6.49
C THR A 55 -3.22 4.95 5.03
N GLN A 56 -3.76 4.08 4.17
CA GLN A 56 -3.46 4.08 2.74
C GLN A 56 -3.93 5.38 2.06
N LYS A 57 -5.13 5.85 2.38
CA LYS A 57 -5.67 7.11 1.83
C LYS A 57 -4.81 8.31 2.21
N HIS A 58 -4.39 8.38 3.47
CA HIS A 58 -3.50 9.45 3.92
C HIS A 58 -2.13 9.36 3.24
N LEU A 59 -1.51 8.17 3.23
CA LEU A 59 -0.26 7.95 2.50
C LEU A 59 -0.35 8.35 1.03
N ALA A 60 -1.49 8.06 0.38
CA ALA A 60 -1.69 8.43 -1.02
C ALA A 60 -1.74 9.95 -1.26
N GLN A 61 -2.03 10.73 -0.21
CA GLN A 61 -2.02 12.20 -0.26
C GLN A 61 -0.63 12.80 0.05
N GLU A 62 0.24 12.04 0.73
CA GLU A 62 1.53 12.49 1.22
C GLU A 62 2.70 11.97 0.40
N VAL A 63 2.46 11.04 -0.54
CA VAL A 63 3.53 10.46 -1.36
C VAL A 63 3.27 10.61 -2.85
N PHE A 64 4.36 10.77 -3.61
CA PHE A 64 4.35 10.68 -5.07
C PHE A 64 5.16 9.48 -5.50
N ARG A 65 4.52 8.58 -6.26
CA ARG A 65 5.11 7.32 -6.67
C ARG A 65 5.74 7.44 -8.06
N PHE A 66 6.56 6.45 -8.42
CA PHE A 66 7.13 6.30 -9.75
C PHE A 66 7.09 4.85 -10.17
N HIS A 67 6.70 4.59 -11.40
CA HIS A 67 6.86 3.27 -11.96
C HIS A 67 7.17 3.31 -13.46
N VAL A 68 7.96 2.33 -13.89
CA VAL A 68 8.28 2.10 -15.29
C VAL A 68 7.77 0.72 -15.67
N LEU A 69 7.00 0.65 -16.75
CA LEU A 69 6.41 -0.57 -17.28
C LEU A 69 7.21 -1.01 -18.50
N ALA A 70 7.70 -2.26 -18.48
CA ALA A 70 8.38 -2.82 -19.64
C ALA A 70 7.38 -3.23 -20.73
N ASN A 71 7.82 -3.23 -21.98
CA ASN A 71 7.04 -3.73 -23.11
C ASN A 71 6.60 -5.19 -22.90
N SER A 72 7.53 -6.06 -22.47
CA SER A 72 7.25 -7.47 -22.17
C SER A 72 8.13 -7.97 -21.02
N ASP A 73 8.00 -9.27 -20.68
CA ASP A 73 8.85 -9.93 -19.70
C ASP A 73 10.13 -10.53 -20.26
N SER A 74 10.48 -10.23 -21.52
CA SER A 74 11.77 -10.62 -22.07
C SER A 74 12.91 -9.96 -21.30
N GLU A 75 14.04 -10.66 -21.17
CA GLU A 75 15.22 -10.12 -20.51
C GLU A 75 15.67 -8.79 -21.13
N LYS A 76 15.55 -8.66 -22.44
CA LYS A 76 15.86 -7.45 -23.19
C LYS A 76 14.98 -6.28 -22.77
N ASP A 77 13.66 -6.46 -22.73
CA ASP A 77 12.71 -5.42 -22.34
C ASP A 77 12.84 -5.07 -20.86
N GLN A 78 13.10 -6.05 -19.99
CA GLN A 78 13.34 -5.80 -18.58
C GLN A 78 14.64 -5.00 -18.36
N ASN A 79 15.71 -5.27 -19.10
CA ASN A 79 16.95 -4.49 -19.05
C ASN A 79 16.75 -3.07 -19.60
N LEU A 80 16.03 -2.92 -20.72
CA LEU A 80 15.69 -1.61 -21.29
C LEU A 80 14.91 -0.75 -20.30
N LYS A 81 13.91 -1.33 -19.65
CA LYS A 81 13.15 -0.66 -18.58
C LYS A 81 14.06 -0.09 -17.49
N LEU A 82 15.08 -0.85 -17.07
CA LEU A 82 16.03 -0.39 -16.05
C LEU A 82 16.90 0.75 -16.54
N GLN A 83 17.33 0.71 -17.81
CA GLN A 83 18.09 1.82 -18.43
C GLN A 83 17.26 3.09 -18.52
N VAL A 84 16.00 3.00 -18.96
CA VAL A 84 15.08 4.14 -19.01
C VAL A 84 14.81 4.68 -17.62
N ARG A 85 14.58 3.82 -16.64
CA ARG A 85 14.43 4.21 -15.23
C ARG A 85 15.62 5.05 -14.77
N ASP A 86 16.83 4.55 -14.99
CA ASP A 86 18.06 5.20 -14.52
C ASP A 86 18.25 6.56 -15.19
N ALA A 87 18.07 6.64 -16.51
CA ALA A 87 18.17 7.90 -17.24
C ALA A 87 17.15 8.95 -16.77
N VAL A 88 15.91 8.54 -16.48
CA VAL A 88 14.87 9.42 -15.94
C VAL A 88 15.23 9.88 -14.51
N LEU A 89 15.70 8.97 -13.66
CA LEU A 89 16.11 9.32 -12.29
C LEU A 89 17.31 10.27 -12.28
N ASP A 90 18.31 10.06 -13.14
CA ASP A 90 19.48 10.95 -13.24
C ASP A 90 19.05 12.35 -13.66
N TYR A 91 18.20 12.48 -14.67
CA TYR A 91 17.64 13.76 -15.08
C TYR A 91 16.87 14.45 -13.93
N MET A 92 15.97 13.71 -13.28
CA MET A 92 15.22 14.27 -12.14
C MET A 92 16.13 14.69 -11.00
N LYS A 93 17.20 13.96 -10.75
CA LYS A 93 18.18 14.30 -9.71
C LYS A 93 18.93 15.58 -10.04
N GLU A 94 19.34 15.79 -11.28
CA GLU A 94 20.01 17.02 -11.72
C GLU A 94 19.09 18.23 -11.55
N GLU A 95 17.89 18.16 -12.10
CA GLU A 95 16.92 19.25 -12.09
C GLU A 95 16.38 19.59 -10.68
N LEU A 96 16.11 18.58 -9.86
CA LEU A 96 15.59 18.80 -8.51
C LEU A 96 16.68 19.08 -7.47
N SER A 97 17.97 18.93 -7.79
CA SER A 97 19.06 19.19 -6.87
C SER A 97 19.30 20.69 -6.63
N GLU A 98 18.83 21.55 -7.51
CA GLU A 98 18.97 23.02 -7.37
C GLU A 98 18.13 23.60 -6.22
N GLU A 99 17.04 22.89 -5.81
CA GLU A 99 16.24 23.28 -4.66
C GLU A 99 16.75 22.62 -3.38
N PRO A 100 16.92 23.41 -2.28
CA PRO A 100 17.25 22.83 -0.99
C PRO A 100 16.23 21.74 -0.62
N GLU A 101 16.72 20.58 -0.23
CA GLU A 101 15.87 19.42 0.12
C GLU A 101 14.77 19.74 1.15
N GLU A 102 15.02 20.73 2.03
CA GLU A 102 14.09 21.18 3.06
C GLU A 102 12.90 21.97 2.49
N LYS A 103 13.02 22.48 1.26
CA LYS A 103 11.97 23.22 0.56
C LYS A 103 11.19 22.37 -0.43
N GLN A 104 11.70 21.19 -0.80
CA GLN A 104 10.97 20.29 -1.68
C GLN A 104 9.73 19.76 -0.96
N CYS A 105 8.56 20.03 -1.53
CA CYS A 105 7.30 19.49 -1.05
C CYS A 105 6.62 18.65 -2.15
N LEU A 106 5.70 17.77 -1.74
CA LEU A 106 4.93 16.91 -2.65
C LEU A 106 4.37 17.70 -3.84
N LYS A 107 3.71 18.82 -3.56
CA LYS A 107 3.05 19.63 -4.60
C LYS A 107 4.03 20.16 -5.65
N GLN A 108 5.21 20.59 -5.24
CA GLN A 108 6.26 21.06 -6.16
C GLN A 108 6.79 19.92 -7.01
N THR A 109 7.10 18.76 -6.40
CA THR A 109 7.58 17.58 -7.13
C THR A 109 6.54 17.08 -8.15
N VAL A 110 5.27 17.05 -7.78
CA VAL A 110 4.18 16.66 -8.70
C VAL A 110 4.02 17.67 -9.83
N GLN A 111 4.07 18.97 -9.51
CA GLN A 111 3.94 20.02 -10.50
C GLN A 111 5.13 20.00 -11.47
N TRP A 112 6.34 19.86 -10.95
CA TRP A 112 7.53 19.71 -11.76
C TRP A 112 7.39 18.51 -12.72
N ALA A 113 7.04 17.34 -12.22
CA ALA A 113 6.85 16.15 -13.05
C ALA A 113 5.78 16.37 -14.15
N ARG A 114 4.72 17.12 -13.85
CA ARG A 114 3.66 17.44 -14.84
C ARG A 114 4.15 18.35 -15.96
N THR A 115 5.03 19.29 -15.64
CA THR A 115 5.56 20.24 -16.62
C THR A 115 6.73 19.69 -17.44
N HIS A 116 7.34 18.58 -17.01
CA HIS A 116 8.51 17.95 -17.66
C HIS A 116 8.19 16.57 -18.26
N THR A 117 6.93 16.27 -18.52
CA THR A 117 6.56 14.97 -19.12
C THR A 117 7.12 14.79 -20.52
N ASP A 118 7.25 15.85 -21.30
CA ASP A 118 7.78 15.79 -22.66
C ASP A 118 9.31 15.60 -22.68
N GLU A 119 10.03 16.25 -21.76
CA GLU A 119 11.47 16.06 -21.56
C GLU A 119 11.77 14.64 -21.05
N ILE A 120 10.99 14.14 -20.08
CA ILE A 120 11.13 12.77 -19.58
C ILE A 120 10.86 11.76 -20.70
N ARG A 121 9.86 12.02 -21.55
CA ARG A 121 9.60 11.19 -22.73
C ARG A 121 10.77 11.18 -23.69
N ALA A 122 11.30 12.35 -24.03
CA ALA A 122 12.44 12.47 -24.93
C ALA A 122 13.69 11.74 -24.41
N ILE A 123 13.93 11.76 -23.09
CA ILE A 123 14.98 11.00 -22.44
C ILE A 123 14.75 9.50 -22.60
N GLY A 124 13.52 9.04 -22.36
CA GLY A 124 13.14 7.65 -22.54
C GLY A 124 13.33 7.19 -23.99
N GLU A 125 12.84 7.95 -24.96
CA GLU A 125 12.99 7.67 -26.39
C GLU A 125 14.46 7.62 -26.82
N LYS A 126 15.27 8.56 -26.34
CA LYS A 126 16.72 8.57 -26.58
C LYS A 126 17.39 7.31 -26.02
N THR A 127 16.98 6.87 -24.83
CA THR A 127 17.53 5.66 -24.20
C THR A 127 17.11 4.40 -24.95
N VAL A 128 15.85 4.32 -25.41
CA VAL A 128 15.32 3.24 -26.25
C VAL A 128 16.12 3.16 -27.56
N ALA A 129 16.30 4.28 -28.25
CA ALA A 129 17.06 4.34 -29.49
C ALA A 129 18.54 3.97 -29.29
N ALA A 130 19.17 4.40 -28.20
CA ALA A 130 20.54 4.06 -27.83
C ALA A 130 20.74 2.55 -27.59
N ALA A 131 19.69 1.86 -27.12
CA ALA A 131 19.67 0.41 -26.95
C ALA A 131 19.41 -0.35 -28.28
N GLY A 132 19.21 0.37 -29.39
CA GLY A 132 18.90 -0.22 -30.70
C GLY A 132 17.47 -0.73 -30.82
N GLU A 133 16.54 -0.17 -30.04
CA GLU A 133 15.12 -0.53 -30.00
C GLU A 133 14.26 0.56 -30.65
N ASP A 134 13.04 0.17 -31.06
CA ASP A 134 12.01 1.04 -31.63
C ASP A 134 10.69 0.86 -30.84
N GLN A 135 10.74 1.15 -29.56
CA GLN A 135 9.57 1.08 -28.67
C GLN A 135 9.08 2.49 -28.39
N SER A 136 7.77 2.68 -28.41
CA SER A 136 7.15 3.95 -27.97
C SER A 136 7.39 4.17 -26.49
N VAL A 137 7.51 5.45 -26.09
CA VAL A 137 7.61 5.86 -24.69
C VAL A 137 6.44 6.78 -24.37
N ASN A 138 5.59 6.36 -23.44
CA ASN A 138 4.51 7.18 -22.91
C ASN A 138 4.83 7.62 -21.49
N VAL A 139 4.63 8.91 -21.21
CA VAL A 139 4.87 9.49 -19.89
C VAL A 139 3.64 10.25 -19.43
N ALA A 140 3.18 9.97 -18.22
CA ALA A 140 2.04 10.66 -17.62
C ALA A 140 2.17 10.77 -16.11
N VAL A 141 1.65 11.88 -15.56
CA VAL A 141 1.37 12.00 -14.13
C VAL A 141 -0.10 11.67 -13.91
N THR A 142 -0.36 10.52 -13.31
CA THR A 142 -1.70 9.97 -13.15
C THR A 142 -1.88 9.30 -11.80
N THR A 143 -3.12 8.97 -11.46
CA THR A 143 -3.42 8.10 -10.31
C THR A 143 -3.58 6.67 -10.79
N CYS A 144 -2.79 5.76 -10.24
CA CYS A 144 -2.83 4.34 -10.60
C CYS A 144 -2.59 3.44 -9.42
N TYR A 145 -2.97 2.18 -9.57
CA TYR A 145 -2.85 1.17 -8.53
C TYR A 145 -1.42 0.69 -8.37
N PHE A 146 -0.97 0.63 -7.12
CA PHE A 146 0.28 0.01 -6.70
C PHE A 146 -0.02 -1.18 -5.79
N PRO A 147 0.60 -2.33 -6.00
CA PRO A 147 0.59 -3.41 -5.00
C PRO A 147 1.38 -2.98 -3.76
N ASP A 148 1.24 -3.73 -2.67
CA ASP A 148 2.11 -3.53 -1.51
C ASP A 148 3.58 -3.70 -1.91
N ARG A 149 4.43 -2.78 -1.45
CA ARG A 149 5.86 -2.75 -1.76
C ARG A 149 6.67 -2.40 -0.55
N THR A 150 7.69 -3.22 -0.30
CA THR A 150 8.65 -3.01 0.78
C THR A 150 9.96 -2.48 0.22
N TYR A 151 10.45 -1.40 0.79
CA TYR A 151 11.73 -0.76 0.51
C TYR A 151 12.55 -0.82 1.79
N GLY A 152 13.49 -1.75 1.87
CA GLY A 152 14.21 -2.01 3.11
C GLY A 152 13.25 -2.38 4.25
N ASP A 153 13.20 -1.55 5.28
CA ASP A 153 12.34 -1.71 6.46
C ASP A 153 11.02 -0.92 6.40
N VAL A 154 10.69 -0.31 5.26
CA VAL A 154 9.46 0.46 5.06
C VAL A 154 8.56 -0.22 4.04
N THR A 155 7.31 -0.49 4.40
CA THR A 155 6.30 -1.10 3.52
C THR A 155 5.17 -0.11 3.24
N PHE A 156 4.95 0.18 1.95
CA PHE A 156 3.79 0.95 1.49
C PHE A 156 2.65 -0.01 1.15
N PRO A 157 1.45 0.20 1.71
CA PRO A 157 0.29 -0.65 1.44
C PRO A 157 -0.17 -0.54 -0.02
N ALA A 158 -0.84 -1.59 -0.49
CA ALA A 158 -1.49 -1.60 -1.79
C ALA A 158 -2.59 -0.53 -1.85
N GLY A 159 -2.74 0.12 -3.01
CA GLY A 159 -3.77 1.13 -3.22
C GLY A 159 -3.50 2.04 -4.40
N ASN A 160 -4.36 3.05 -4.57
CA ASN A 160 -4.21 4.06 -5.60
C ASN A 160 -3.34 5.21 -5.10
N TYR A 161 -2.32 5.55 -5.87
CA TYR A 161 -1.38 6.63 -5.58
C TYR A 161 -1.21 7.53 -6.81
N GLN A 162 -0.96 8.81 -6.59
CA GLN A 162 -0.48 9.68 -7.64
C GLN A 162 0.96 9.29 -8.01
N ALA A 163 1.24 9.18 -9.31
CA ALA A 163 2.52 8.69 -9.79
C ALA A 163 2.94 9.31 -11.12
N LEU A 164 4.25 9.42 -11.31
CA LEU A 164 4.87 9.49 -12.62
C LEU A 164 4.90 8.07 -13.18
N ARG A 165 4.26 7.88 -14.33
CA ARG A 165 4.16 6.61 -15.02
C ARG A 165 4.87 6.70 -16.36
N VAL A 166 5.83 5.80 -16.59
CA VAL A 166 6.55 5.65 -17.86
C VAL A 166 6.24 4.26 -18.42
N GLU A 167 5.74 4.21 -19.63
CA GLU A 167 5.36 2.98 -20.35
C GLU A 167 6.22 2.81 -21.58
N LEU A 168 6.74 1.60 -21.76
CA LEU A 168 7.54 1.20 -22.91
C LEU A 168 6.75 0.23 -23.76
N GLY A 169 6.59 0.53 -25.05
CA GLY A 169 5.86 -0.31 -25.99
C GLY A 169 4.42 -0.60 -25.56
N SER A 170 4.07 -1.89 -25.43
CA SER A 170 2.75 -2.36 -24.99
C SER A 170 2.52 -2.26 -23.48
N ALA A 171 3.56 -2.04 -22.70
CA ALA A 171 3.52 -1.96 -21.23
C ALA A 171 2.92 -3.21 -20.55
N GLU A 172 3.12 -4.40 -21.13
CA GLU A 172 2.58 -5.69 -20.64
C GLU A 172 3.57 -6.44 -19.75
N GLY A 173 4.83 -5.98 -19.66
CA GLY A 173 5.86 -6.62 -18.85
C GLY A 173 5.82 -6.21 -17.37
N HIS A 174 6.69 -6.85 -16.58
CA HIS A 174 6.84 -6.56 -15.16
C HIS A 174 7.27 -5.11 -14.91
N ASN A 175 6.63 -4.50 -13.91
CA ASN A 175 6.85 -3.12 -13.53
C ASN A 175 8.01 -2.96 -12.55
N TRP A 176 8.69 -1.84 -12.63
CA TRP A 176 9.55 -1.34 -11.56
C TRP A 176 8.83 -0.24 -10.79
N TRP A 177 8.97 -0.21 -9.46
CA TRP A 177 8.18 0.59 -8.54
C TRP A 177 9.04 1.36 -7.56
N CYS A 178 8.75 2.65 -7.35
CA CYS A 178 9.44 3.48 -6.36
C CYS A 178 8.58 4.60 -5.76
N VAL A 179 9.18 5.39 -4.86
CA VAL A 179 8.60 6.58 -4.23
C VAL A 179 9.51 7.76 -4.55
N LEU A 180 9.02 8.70 -5.37
CA LEU A 180 9.73 9.92 -5.71
C LEU A 180 9.71 10.95 -4.59
N TYR A 181 8.58 11.07 -3.93
CA TYR A 181 8.44 11.93 -2.76
C TYR A 181 7.78 11.16 -1.60
N PRO A 182 8.33 11.19 -0.39
CA PRO A 182 9.69 11.64 -0.08
C PRO A 182 10.75 10.75 -0.75
N ASN A 183 11.86 11.34 -1.15
CA ASN A 183 12.90 10.74 -2.00
C ASN A 183 13.43 9.39 -1.52
N LEU A 184 12.81 8.28 -1.93
CA LEU A 184 13.30 6.93 -1.69
C LEU A 184 13.93 6.31 -2.95
N CYS A 185 13.65 6.84 -4.14
CA CYS A 185 14.21 6.34 -5.40
C CYS A 185 15.72 6.59 -5.55
N PHE A 186 16.24 7.59 -4.90
CA PHE A 186 17.66 7.98 -4.97
C PHE A 186 18.49 7.35 -3.85
N LEU A 187 17.89 6.48 -3.06
CA LEU A 187 18.60 5.77 -2.01
C LEU A 187 19.27 4.52 -2.59
N ASP A 188 20.51 4.32 -2.21
CA ASP A 188 21.32 3.19 -2.66
C ASP A 188 20.63 1.86 -2.28
N THR A 189 20.24 1.09 -3.28
CA THR A 189 19.51 -0.18 -3.11
C THR A 189 20.37 -1.31 -2.54
N THR A 190 21.67 -1.07 -2.32
CA THR A 190 22.60 -2.05 -1.76
C THR A 190 22.37 -2.33 -0.27
N ASN A 191 21.65 -1.44 0.43
CA ASN A 191 21.34 -1.61 1.84
C ASN A 191 19.86 -2.02 2.00
N ALA A 192 19.62 -3.10 2.76
CA ALA A 192 18.30 -3.61 3.09
C ALA A 192 17.50 -2.69 4.05
N VAL A 193 17.91 -1.44 4.22
CA VAL A 193 17.33 -0.47 5.18
C VAL A 193 17.23 0.88 4.49
N VAL A 194 16.09 1.56 4.63
CA VAL A 194 15.93 2.95 4.19
C VAL A 194 16.87 3.82 5.03
N PRO A 195 17.75 4.63 4.42
CA PRO A 195 18.66 5.50 5.14
C PRO A 195 17.93 6.45 6.09
N ASP A 196 18.60 6.86 7.17
CA ASP A 196 18.04 7.73 8.19
C ASP A 196 17.46 9.04 7.64
N LYS A 197 18.03 9.54 6.55
CA LYS A 197 17.54 10.73 5.84
C LYS A 197 16.14 10.50 5.24
N GLY A 198 15.90 9.36 4.60
CA GLY A 198 14.59 8.97 4.07
C GLY A 198 13.56 8.73 5.19
N LYS A 199 13.99 8.07 6.28
CA LYS A 199 13.15 7.87 7.47
C LYS A 199 12.74 9.18 8.13
N LYS A 200 13.66 10.12 8.23
CA LYS A 200 13.40 11.47 8.79
C LYS A 200 12.33 12.21 7.98
N ARG A 201 12.39 12.11 6.66
CA ARG A 201 11.39 12.71 5.76
C ARG A 201 10.03 12.01 5.85
N LEU A 202 10.01 10.67 5.91
CA LEU A 202 8.76 9.92 6.15
C LEU A 202 8.11 10.34 7.47
N LYS A 203 8.89 10.53 8.53
CA LYS A 203 8.38 11.05 9.82
C LYS A 203 7.83 12.46 9.76
N GLN A 204 8.25 13.30 8.84
CA GLN A 204 7.75 14.65 8.69
C GLN A 204 6.38 14.71 8.01
N VAL A 205 6.08 13.72 7.16
CA VAL A 205 4.84 13.66 6.37
C VAL A 205 3.82 12.68 6.94
N LEU A 206 4.23 11.75 7.80
CA LEU A 206 3.36 10.75 8.42
C LEU A 206 3.16 11.03 9.90
N THR A 207 2.00 10.64 10.42
CA THR A 207 1.78 10.58 11.87
C THR A 207 2.65 9.48 12.49
N GLU A 208 2.95 9.56 13.79
CA GLU A 208 3.74 8.52 14.49
C GLU A 208 3.08 7.13 14.37
N GLU A 209 1.75 7.06 14.36
CA GLU A 209 1.01 5.81 14.20
C GLU A 209 1.19 5.22 12.79
N GLU A 210 1.06 6.03 11.75
CA GLU A 210 1.27 5.62 10.36
C GLU A 210 2.71 5.23 10.10
N TYR A 211 3.66 6.01 10.61
CA TYR A 211 5.07 5.68 10.52
C TYR A 211 5.36 4.32 11.18
N SER A 212 4.81 4.08 12.37
CA SER A 212 4.91 2.79 13.04
C SER A 212 4.32 1.65 12.22
N LYS A 213 3.16 1.84 11.59
CA LYS A 213 2.50 0.84 10.74
C LYS A 213 3.35 0.50 9.51
N VAL A 214 3.87 1.48 8.79
CA VAL A 214 4.68 1.23 7.58
C VAL A 214 6.05 0.63 7.91
N THR A 215 6.61 0.86 9.10
CA THR A 215 7.89 0.30 9.53
C THR A 215 7.76 -1.03 10.28
N ALA A 216 6.63 -1.30 10.93
CA ALA A 216 6.39 -2.54 11.68
C ALA A 216 6.15 -3.77 10.79
N ASN A 217 5.67 -3.55 9.57
CA ASN A 217 5.19 -4.63 8.69
C ASN A 217 6.30 -5.50 8.06
N THR A 218 7.55 -5.12 8.24
CA THR A 218 8.71 -5.90 7.75
C THR A 218 8.95 -7.20 8.53
N LYS A 219 8.43 -7.33 9.74
CA LYS A 219 8.66 -8.52 10.60
C LYS A 219 7.63 -9.65 10.42
N PHE A 220 6.49 -9.41 9.78
CA PHE A 220 5.39 -10.38 9.75
C PHE A 220 5.29 -11.23 8.47
N LYS A 221 6.03 -10.95 7.40
CA LYS A 221 5.91 -11.70 6.13
C LYS A 221 6.69 -13.02 6.05
N ILE A 222 7.47 -13.39 7.07
CA ILE A 222 8.25 -14.64 7.04
C ILE A 222 7.38 -15.90 7.28
N GLY A 223 6.18 -15.77 7.83
CA GLY A 223 5.34 -16.91 8.23
C GLY A 223 4.48 -17.55 7.13
N TRP A 224 4.24 -16.91 5.99
CA TRP A 224 3.29 -17.39 4.98
C TRP A 224 3.89 -17.99 3.72
N TYR A 225 5.21 -17.97 3.58
CA TYR A 225 5.88 -18.49 2.38
C TYR A 225 6.10 -20.01 2.39
N PHE A 226 5.82 -20.69 3.49
CA PHE A 226 6.04 -22.13 3.66
C PHE A 226 4.77 -22.99 3.55
N TRP A 227 3.63 -22.42 3.15
CA TRP A 227 2.42 -23.22 2.93
C TRP A 227 1.86 -22.98 1.52
N LYS A 228 2.52 -23.64 0.59
CA LYS A 228 1.97 -24.07 -0.70
C LYS A 228 2.34 -25.51 -0.92
#